data_c48ed3f9b7f923dbe65232da43430e24
#
_entry.id   c48ed3f9b7f923dbe65232da43430e24
#
_cell.length_a   1.000
_cell.length_b   1.000
_cell.length_c   1.000
_cell.angle_alpha   90.00
_cell.angle_beta   90.00
_cell.angle_gamma   90.00
#
_symmetry.space_group_name_H-M   'P 1'
#
loop_
_entity.id
_entity.type
_entity.pdbx_description
1 polymer ?
#
loop_
_entity_poly.entity_id
_entity_poly.type
_entity_poly.pdbx_seq_one_letter_code
_entity_poly.pdbx_strand_id
1 'polypeptide(L)'
;MKKNKQINQFNSQGNQEGYWEYYYTNGQLWHKGHYVNGNQEGYWEFYYDNGQLLYKGHYVNGNQEGYWEWYWDNGQLYSKSHYVRGEEIRGIEYEKE
;
A
#
# COMPACT_ATOMS: atom_id res chain seq x y z
N MET A 1 30.68 -1.82 -5.32
CA MET A 1 29.80 -1.00 -6.12
C MET A 1 28.34 -1.23 -5.79
N LYS A 2 27.63 -0.15 -5.70
CA LYS A 2 26.23 -0.21 -5.33
C LYS A 2 25.36 -0.55 -6.54
N LYS A 3 24.50 -1.54 -6.40
CA LYS A 3 23.60 -1.91 -7.46
C LYS A 3 22.35 -1.00 -7.42
N ASN A 4 21.96 -0.47 -8.55
CA ASN A 4 20.78 0.35 -8.64
C ASN A 4 19.53 -0.53 -8.51
N LYS A 5 18.62 -0.05 -7.70
CA LYS A 5 17.33 -0.69 -7.54
C LYS A 5 16.46 -0.31 -8.73
N GLN A 6 15.85 -1.30 -9.36
CA GLN A 6 14.96 -1.03 -10.48
C GLN A 6 13.53 -0.87 -9.94
N ILE A 7 13.08 0.36 -9.91
CA ILE A 7 11.75 0.69 -9.45
C ILE A 7 11.03 1.52 -10.49
N ASN A 8 9.71 1.58 -10.39
CA ASN A 8 8.88 2.45 -11.24
C ASN A 8 9.07 2.14 -12.72
N GLN A 9 9.04 0.85 -13.06
CA GLN A 9 9.24 0.40 -14.42
C GLN A 9 7.90 0.11 -15.11
N PHE A 10 7.94 0.12 -16.44
CA PHE A 10 6.79 -0.25 -17.26
C PHE A 10 7.15 -1.47 -18.07
N ASN A 11 6.16 -2.30 -18.34
CA ASN A 11 6.39 -3.46 -19.22
C ASN A 11 6.29 -3.02 -20.70
N SER A 12 6.46 -3.99 -21.62
CA SER A 12 6.47 -3.70 -23.06
C SER A 12 5.13 -3.17 -23.56
N GLN A 13 4.06 -3.35 -22.80
CA GLN A 13 2.73 -2.86 -23.15
C GLN A 13 2.44 -1.49 -22.56
N GLY A 14 3.39 -0.91 -21.83
CA GLY A 14 3.24 0.38 -21.21
C GLY A 14 2.52 0.38 -19.87
N ASN A 15 2.33 -0.80 -19.27
CA ASN A 15 1.68 -0.92 -17.98
C ASN A 15 2.71 -1.00 -16.87
N GLN A 16 2.34 -0.50 -15.69
CA GLN A 16 3.21 -0.55 -14.52
C GLN A 16 3.53 -2.00 -14.18
N GLU A 17 4.80 -2.24 -13.84
CA GLU A 17 5.28 -3.58 -13.58
C GLU A 17 6.35 -3.56 -12.51
N GLY A 18 6.30 -4.53 -11.58
CA GLY A 18 7.29 -4.65 -10.54
C GLY A 18 7.07 -3.68 -9.40
N TYR A 19 8.13 -3.41 -8.67
CA TYR A 19 8.06 -2.60 -7.46
C TYR A 19 8.00 -1.12 -7.80
N TRP A 20 7.07 -0.41 -7.14
CA TRP A 20 6.86 1.02 -7.34
C TRP A 20 6.87 1.75 -6.01
N GLU A 21 7.42 2.97 -6.03
CA GLU A 21 7.41 3.88 -4.89
C GLU A 21 6.92 5.24 -5.36
N TYR A 22 6.02 5.83 -4.57
CA TYR A 22 5.54 7.18 -4.79
C TYR A 22 5.90 8.03 -3.58
N TYR A 23 6.19 9.30 -3.82
CA TYR A 23 6.65 10.21 -2.77
C TYR A 23 5.80 11.45 -2.70
N TYR A 24 5.64 11.96 -1.48
CA TYR A 24 5.06 13.28 -1.27
C TYR A 24 6.04 14.34 -1.75
N THR A 25 5.54 15.58 -1.94
CA THR A 25 6.39 16.69 -2.37
C THR A 25 7.46 17.02 -1.34
N ASN A 26 7.24 16.66 -0.06
CA ASN A 26 8.24 16.89 0.99
C ASN A 26 9.35 15.83 1.01
N GLY A 27 9.31 14.87 0.09
CA GLY A 27 10.31 13.82 0.00
C GLY A 27 10.02 12.56 0.80
N GLN A 28 8.97 12.56 1.61
CA GLN A 28 8.59 11.38 2.37
C GLN A 28 7.90 10.36 1.47
N LEU A 29 8.11 9.08 1.75
CA LEU A 29 7.46 8.01 1.02
C LEU A 29 5.96 8.09 1.24
N TRP A 30 5.20 8.03 0.14
CA TRP A 30 3.76 8.11 0.16
C TRP A 30 3.16 6.72 0.14
N HIS A 31 3.48 5.92 -0.88
CA HIS A 31 3.05 4.54 -0.90
C HIS A 31 3.98 3.71 -1.76
N LYS A 32 3.95 2.39 -1.52
CA LYS A 32 4.83 1.46 -2.24
C LYS A 32 4.18 0.09 -2.31
N GLY A 33 4.55 -0.65 -3.35
CA GLY A 33 4.05 -2.00 -3.57
C GLY A 33 4.40 -2.49 -4.96
N HIS A 34 3.84 -3.61 -5.32
CA HIS A 34 4.13 -4.24 -6.62
C HIS A 34 2.94 -4.12 -7.54
N TYR A 35 3.25 -3.96 -8.82
CA TYR A 35 2.28 -4.03 -9.90
C TYR A 35 2.56 -5.25 -10.76
N VAL A 36 1.51 -5.85 -11.28
CA VAL A 36 1.61 -6.85 -12.32
C VAL A 36 0.69 -6.39 -13.45
N ASN A 37 1.29 -6.01 -14.56
CA ASN A 37 0.58 -5.57 -15.76
C ASN A 37 -0.48 -4.51 -15.45
N GLY A 38 -0.10 -3.53 -14.64
CA GLY A 38 -0.93 -2.38 -14.30
C GLY A 38 -1.84 -2.57 -13.10
N ASN A 39 -1.93 -3.78 -12.56
CA ASN A 39 -2.75 -4.05 -11.38
C ASN A 39 -1.90 -4.13 -10.13
N GLN A 40 -2.41 -3.57 -9.03
CA GLN A 40 -1.73 -3.72 -7.74
C GLN A 40 -1.78 -5.18 -7.33
N GLU A 41 -0.66 -5.67 -6.80
CA GLU A 41 -0.52 -7.07 -6.44
C GLU A 41 0.35 -7.19 -5.20
N GLY A 42 -0.05 -8.06 -4.26
CA GLY A 42 0.74 -8.31 -3.08
C GLY A 42 0.60 -7.22 -2.03
N TYR A 43 1.60 -7.13 -1.19
CA TYR A 43 1.57 -6.26 -0.02
C TYR A 43 1.84 -4.81 -0.40
N TRP A 44 0.98 -3.90 0.12
CA TRP A 44 1.10 -2.47 -0.12
C TRP A 44 1.07 -1.71 1.18
N GLU A 45 1.85 -0.62 1.25
CA GLU A 45 1.89 0.28 2.39
C GLU A 45 1.66 1.71 1.92
N PHE A 46 0.86 2.44 2.69
CA PHE A 46 0.54 3.84 2.43
C PHE A 46 0.87 4.63 3.69
N TYR A 47 1.49 5.79 3.51
CA TYR A 47 2.03 6.57 4.62
C TYR A 47 1.46 7.97 4.66
N TYR A 48 1.39 8.53 5.87
CA TYR A 48 1.14 9.95 6.07
C TYR A 48 2.36 10.74 5.62
N ASP A 49 2.17 12.06 5.41
CA ASP A 49 3.31 12.90 5.02
C ASP A 49 4.31 13.13 6.15
N ASN A 50 4.00 12.69 7.38
CA ASN A 50 4.95 12.73 8.49
C ASN A 50 5.78 11.45 8.59
N GLY A 51 5.61 10.51 7.67
CA GLY A 51 6.36 9.26 7.64
C GLY A 51 5.73 8.11 8.40
N GLN A 52 4.66 8.35 9.14
CA GLN A 52 3.97 7.28 9.86
C GLN A 52 3.09 6.49 8.91
N LEU A 53 2.95 5.20 9.18
CA LEU A 53 2.12 4.32 8.39
C LEU A 53 0.66 4.73 8.50
N LEU A 54 -0.01 4.86 7.36
CA LEU A 54 -1.43 5.22 7.31
C LEU A 54 -2.29 3.97 7.20
N TYR A 55 -2.04 3.14 6.19
CA TYR A 55 -2.72 1.84 6.09
C TYR A 55 -1.89 0.87 5.25
N LYS A 56 -2.21 -0.41 5.41
CA LYS A 56 -1.48 -1.47 4.71
C LYS A 56 -2.39 -2.68 4.52
N GLY A 57 -2.04 -3.48 3.53
CA GLY A 57 -2.78 -4.70 3.23
C GLY A 57 -2.31 -5.32 1.94
N HIS A 58 -3.04 -6.33 1.52
CA HIS A 58 -2.71 -7.07 0.30
C HIS A 58 -3.72 -6.82 -0.79
N TYR A 59 -3.22 -6.78 -2.02
CA TYR A 59 -4.06 -6.75 -3.22
C TYR A 59 -3.88 -8.06 -3.97
N VAL A 60 -4.95 -8.51 -4.58
CA VAL A 60 -4.92 -9.62 -5.52
C VAL A 60 -5.61 -9.13 -6.78
N ASN A 61 -4.83 -9.02 -7.86
CA ASN A 61 -5.34 -8.60 -9.16
C ASN A 61 -6.10 -7.27 -9.08
N GLY A 62 -5.56 -6.33 -8.30
CA GLY A 62 -6.12 -5.00 -8.17
C GLY A 62 -7.18 -4.84 -7.10
N ASN A 63 -7.60 -5.92 -6.47
CA ASN A 63 -8.63 -5.88 -5.44
C ASN A 63 -8.03 -6.09 -4.06
N GLN A 64 -8.58 -5.42 -3.06
CA GLN A 64 -8.17 -5.63 -1.68
C GLN A 64 -8.53 -7.05 -1.25
N GLU A 65 -7.62 -7.69 -0.53
CA GLU A 65 -7.80 -9.06 -0.09
C GLU A 65 -7.18 -9.25 1.28
N GLY A 66 -7.83 -10.02 2.15
CA GLY A 66 -7.31 -10.31 3.46
C GLY A 66 -7.49 -9.16 4.43
N TYR A 67 -6.62 -9.11 5.42
CA TYR A 67 -6.73 -8.11 6.46
C TYR A 67 -6.05 -6.81 6.04
N TRP A 68 -6.75 -5.71 6.32
CA TRP A 68 -6.25 -4.37 6.09
C TRP A 68 -6.28 -3.63 7.41
N GLU A 69 -5.23 -2.82 7.68
CA GLU A 69 -5.10 -2.09 8.92
C GLU A 69 -4.90 -0.62 8.63
N TRP A 70 -5.62 0.22 9.36
CA TRP A 70 -5.50 1.68 9.29
C TRP A 70 -4.99 2.20 10.60
N TYR A 71 -4.18 3.25 10.56
CA TYR A 71 -3.51 3.80 11.73
C TYR A 71 -3.75 5.29 11.82
N TRP A 72 -3.81 5.79 13.07
CA TRP A 72 -3.78 7.21 13.32
C TRP A 72 -2.39 7.75 12.96
N ASP A 73 -2.28 9.10 12.80
CA ASP A 73 -1.01 9.72 12.47
C ASP A 73 0.02 9.66 13.59
N ASN A 74 -0.36 9.17 14.77
CA ASN A 74 0.56 8.91 15.89
C ASN A 74 1.03 7.46 15.95
N GLY A 75 0.62 6.62 14.98
CA GLY A 75 1.05 5.22 14.91
C GLY A 75 0.13 4.22 15.58
N GLN A 76 -0.93 4.67 16.23
CA GLN A 76 -1.87 3.77 16.90
C GLN A 76 -2.83 3.16 15.88
N LEU A 77 -3.13 1.87 16.05
CA LEU A 77 -4.08 1.18 15.20
C LEU A 77 -5.47 1.78 15.36
N TYR A 78 -6.07 2.14 14.25
CA TYR A 78 -7.36 2.80 14.20
C TYR A 78 -8.47 1.81 13.83
N SER A 79 -8.24 0.99 12.80
CA SER A 79 -9.25 0.02 12.40
C SER A 79 -8.58 -1.15 11.69
N LYS A 80 -9.31 -2.26 11.66
CA LYS A 80 -8.85 -3.47 10.98
C LYS A 80 -10.05 -4.05 10.28
N SER A 81 -9.88 -4.37 9.00
CA SER A 81 -10.96 -4.90 8.18
C SER A 81 -10.50 -6.13 7.41
N HIS A 82 -11.44 -7.00 7.12
CA HIS A 82 -11.18 -8.18 6.32
C HIS A 82 -11.90 -8.04 4.99
N TYR A 83 -11.15 -8.17 3.90
CA TYR A 83 -11.67 -8.00 2.55
C TYR A 83 -11.62 -9.30 1.77
N VAL A 84 -12.62 -9.52 0.95
CA VAL A 84 -12.64 -10.62 -0.01
C VAL A 84 -13.04 -10.02 -1.35
N ARG A 85 -12.15 -10.12 -2.32
CA ARG A 85 -12.35 -9.62 -3.69
C ARG A 85 -12.80 -8.17 -3.72
N GLY A 86 -12.19 -7.35 -2.87
CA GLY A 86 -12.44 -5.93 -2.85
C GLY A 86 -13.58 -5.50 -1.96
N GLU A 87 -14.32 -6.43 -1.37
CA GLU A 87 -15.44 -6.11 -0.50
C GLU A 87 -15.09 -6.33 0.95
N GLU A 88 -15.43 -5.37 1.78
CA GLU A 88 -15.21 -5.49 3.22
C GLU A 88 -16.22 -6.46 3.81
N ILE A 89 -15.71 -7.53 4.45
CA ILE A 89 -16.54 -8.55 5.09
C ILE A 89 -16.80 -8.18 6.54
N ARG A 90 -15.76 -7.69 7.22
CA ARG A 90 -15.83 -7.37 8.64
C ARG A 90 -14.83 -6.26 8.94
N GLY A 91 -15.24 -5.32 9.79
CA GLY A 91 -14.36 -4.26 10.23
C GLY A 91 -14.46 -4.04 11.72
N ILE A 92 -13.36 -3.65 12.34
CA ILE A 92 -13.28 -3.32 13.76
C ILE A 92 -12.56 -1.99 13.87
N GLU A 93 -13.15 -1.06 14.61
CA GLU A 93 -12.52 0.23 14.86
C GLU A 93 -12.09 0.33 16.31
N TYR A 94 -10.97 1.00 16.53
CA TYR A 94 -10.39 1.19 17.85
C TYR A 94 -10.40 2.66 18.20
N GLU A 95 -10.62 2.95 19.48
CA GLU A 95 -10.62 4.33 19.93
C GLU A 95 -9.18 4.85 20.01
N LYS A 96 -9.01 6.11 19.63
CA LYS A 96 -7.74 6.79 19.76
C LYS A 96 -7.48 7.14 21.21
N GLU A 97 -6.31 6.78 21.72
CA GLU A 97 -5.93 7.09 23.10
C GLU A 97 -5.05 8.32 23.19
#